data_80a72bc0078ba5057624b57a9586add0
#
_entry.id   80a72bc0078ba5057624b57a9586add0
#
_cell.length_a   1.000
_cell.length_b   1.000
_cell.length_c   1.000
_cell.angle_alpha   90.00
_cell.angle_beta   90.00
_cell.angle_gamma   90.00
#
_symmetry.space_group_name_H-M   'P 1'
#
loop_
_entity.id
_entity.type
_entity.pdbx_description
1 polymer ?
#
loop_
_entity_poly.entity_id
_entity_poly.type
_entity_poly.pdbx_seq_one_letter_code
_entity_poly.pdbx_strand_id
1 'polypeptide(L)'
;MSQTNTTTDAIPHEIERFNIIFRLQHIILFTTFLLLSFTGWGLKYAHEPHGASSILIRMWGGADMAGLIHKIAGVGMLLDFIWHVFYMLYLLATKQTEIKARTTVIPLPKDAFDALQNFKYFLGISNEKPRFGRYTYLQKFDYWAVFWGMVIIGFSGFALAFPMVVSNIIPQFAAGWIWDTFALMHSDEALLAIVFILFIHFYNEHLKSEVFPMNWVWLTGKISTETLKHHHPLEYELMFPDQDKKEKGE
;
A
#
# COMPACT_ATOMS: atom_id res chain seq x y z
N MET A 1 20.17 1.27 53.71
CA MET A 1 19.48 2.26 52.89
C MET A 1 19.78 1.92 51.44
N SER A 2 18.92 1.12 50.81
CA SER A 2 19.04 0.76 49.41
C SER A 2 18.25 1.79 48.61
N GLN A 3 18.94 2.61 47.83
CA GLN A 3 18.30 3.51 46.87
C GLN A 3 17.78 2.67 45.70
N THR A 4 16.51 2.45 45.67
CA THR A 4 15.80 1.99 44.48
C THR A 4 15.87 3.12 43.44
N ASN A 5 16.80 3.01 42.51
CA ASN A 5 16.79 3.79 41.27
C ASN A 5 15.52 3.44 40.48
N THR A 6 14.44 4.18 40.70
CA THR A 6 13.34 4.26 39.73
C THR A 6 13.84 5.11 38.56
N THR A 7 14.48 4.46 37.57
CA THR A 7 14.59 5.03 36.25
C THR A 7 13.15 5.17 35.74
N THR A 8 12.62 6.38 35.78
CA THR A 8 11.48 6.78 34.96
C THR A 8 11.93 6.61 33.53
N ASP A 9 11.56 5.48 32.91
CA ASP A 9 11.85 5.24 31.50
C ASP A 9 11.17 6.37 30.71
N ALA A 10 11.99 7.32 30.26
CA ALA A 10 11.50 8.43 29.45
C ALA A 10 10.97 7.84 28.13
N ILE A 11 9.76 8.28 27.75
CA ILE A 11 9.16 7.85 26.48
C ILE A 11 10.14 8.20 25.35
N PRO A 12 10.50 7.26 24.47
CA PRO A 12 11.38 7.55 23.34
C PRO A 12 10.74 8.57 22.42
N HIS A 13 11.51 9.52 21.91
CA HIS A 13 11.03 10.56 21.00
C HIS A 13 10.50 9.98 19.68
N GLU A 14 11.13 8.90 19.18
CA GLU A 14 10.77 8.20 17.95
C GLU A 14 10.61 6.69 18.21
N ILE A 15 9.69 6.08 17.49
CA ILE A 15 9.37 4.65 17.54
C ILE A 15 9.50 4.06 16.15
N GLU A 16 10.05 2.84 16.06
CA GLU A 16 10.08 2.09 14.82
C GLU A 16 8.67 1.61 14.46
N ARG A 17 8.14 2.08 13.32
CA ARG A 17 6.83 1.69 12.79
C ARG A 17 6.93 0.64 11.69
N PHE A 18 7.92 0.80 10.80
CA PHE A 18 8.18 -0.12 9.70
C PHE A 18 9.65 -0.55 9.71
N ASN A 19 9.86 -1.86 9.79
CA ASN A 19 11.19 -2.44 9.69
C ASN A 19 11.76 -2.32 8.26
N ILE A 20 13.03 -2.64 8.11
CA ILE A 20 13.74 -2.49 6.85
C ILE A 20 13.12 -3.31 5.70
N ILE A 21 12.52 -4.48 5.98
CA ILE A 21 11.92 -5.35 4.96
C ILE A 21 10.72 -4.67 4.32
N PHE A 22 9.77 -4.15 5.13
CA PHE A 22 8.62 -3.41 4.60
C PHE A 22 9.02 -2.19 3.80
N ARG A 23 10.08 -1.50 4.23
CA ARG A 23 10.59 -0.32 3.53
C ARG A 23 11.20 -0.67 2.17
N LEU A 24 11.98 -1.74 2.10
CA LEU A 24 12.56 -2.24 0.85
C LEU A 24 11.46 -2.70 -0.12
N GLN A 25 10.49 -3.47 0.34
CA GLN A 25 9.32 -3.87 -0.45
C GLN A 25 8.57 -2.65 -1.00
N HIS A 26 8.32 -1.64 -0.17
CA HIS A 26 7.66 -0.42 -0.63
C HIS A 26 8.48 0.35 -1.69
N ILE A 27 9.81 0.42 -1.55
CA ILE A 27 10.69 1.05 -2.55
C ILE A 27 10.67 0.29 -3.87
N ILE A 28 10.73 -1.04 -3.83
CA ILE A 28 10.66 -1.90 -5.03
C ILE A 28 9.29 -1.73 -5.70
N LEU A 29 8.21 -1.83 -4.93
CA LEU A 29 6.84 -1.64 -5.41
C LEU A 29 6.66 -0.28 -6.09
N PHE A 30 7.06 0.80 -5.42
CA PHE A 30 6.97 2.15 -5.95
C PHE A 30 7.78 2.34 -7.24
N THR A 31 9.03 1.86 -7.27
CA THR A 31 9.91 2.00 -8.44
C THR A 31 9.36 1.21 -9.63
N THR A 32 8.96 -0.03 -9.41
CA THR A 32 8.39 -0.89 -10.48
C THR A 32 7.03 -0.35 -10.94
N PHE A 33 6.20 0.16 -10.04
CA PHE A 33 4.93 0.80 -10.38
C PHE A 33 5.11 2.01 -11.31
N LEU A 34 6.07 2.89 -11.03
CA LEU A 34 6.36 4.02 -11.91
C LEU A 34 6.85 3.57 -13.28
N LEU A 35 7.79 2.62 -13.34
CA LEU A 35 8.27 2.07 -14.60
C LEU A 35 7.13 1.46 -15.42
N LEU A 36 6.28 0.65 -14.79
CA LEU A 36 5.12 0.02 -15.42
C LEU A 36 4.08 1.04 -15.90
N SER A 37 3.81 2.07 -15.10
CA SER A 37 2.86 3.13 -15.46
C SER A 37 3.32 3.89 -16.72
N PHE A 38 4.58 4.35 -16.75
CA PHE A 38 5.10 5.12 -17.88
C PHE A 38 5.30 4.26 -19.13
N THR A 39 5.83 3.05 -19.01
CA THR A 39 5.98 2.15 -20.15
C THR A 39 4.64 1.65 -20.65
N GLY A 40 3.72 1.26 -19.75
CA GLY A 40 2.40 0.76 -20.09
C GLY A 40 1.53 1.81 -20.77
N TRP A 41 1.56 3.07 -20.30
CA TRP A 41 0.87 4.17 -20.98
C TRP A 41 1.39 4.38 -22.40
N GLY A 42 2.71 4.40 -22.57
CA GLY A 42 3.33 4.49 -23.89
C GLY A 42 2.91 3.35 -24.81
N LEU A 43 2.94 2.12 -24.33
CA LEU A 43 2.59 0.92 -25.11
C LEU A 43 1.10 0.87 -25.47
N LYS A 44 0.20 1.22 -24.56
CA LYS A 44 -1.25 1.24 -24.80
C LYS A 44 -1.63 2.15 -25.98
N TYR A 45 -0.98 3.31 -26.09
CA TYR A 45 -1.28 4.33 -27.09
C TYR A 45 -0.18 4.45 -28.15
N ALA A 46 0.64 3.41 -28.34
CA ALA A 46 1.77 3.43 -29.28
C ALA A 46 1.37 3.65 -30.75
N HIS A 47 0.13 3.34 -31.11
CA HIS A 47 -0.40 3.51 -32.48
C HIS A 47 -0.86 4.95 -32.77
N GLU A 48 -0.94 5.81 -31.75
CA GLU A 48 -1.29 7.21 -31.94
C GLU A 48 -0.03 7.98 -32.42
N PRO A 49 -0.04 8.56 -33.62
CA PRO A 49 1.18 9.18 -34.22
C PRO A 49 1.62 10.45 -33.48
N HIS A 50 0.74 11.06 -32.69
CA HIS A 50 0.97 12.32 -32.00
C HIS A 50 0.46 12.24 -30.55
N GLY A 51 1.25 12.81 -29.61
CA GLY A 51 0.83 12.91 -28.22
C GLY A 51 1.90 12.44 -27.22
N ALA A 52 1.53 12.43 -25.93
CA ALA A 52 2.43 12.07 -24.84
C ALA A 52 2.96 10.63 -24.95
N SER A 53 2.17 9.70 -25.49
CA SER A 53 2.57 8.31 -25.69
C SER A 53 3.76 8.16 -26.64
N SER A 54 3.79 8.92 -27.74
CA SER A 54 4.90 8.90 -28.68
C SER A 54 6.19 9.48 -28.08
N ILE A 55 6.09 10.44 -27.16
CA ILE A 55 7.23 10.97 -26.42
C ILE A 55 7.76 9.89 -25.47
N LEU A 56 6.88 9.25 -24.69
CA LEU A 56 7.25 8.17 -23.76
C LEU A 56 7.92 7.02 -24.48
N ILE A 57 7.36 6.54 -25.61
CA ILE A 57 7.97 5.46 -26.39
C ILE A 57 9.37 5.84 -26.88
N ARG A 58 9.58 7.07 -27.36
CA ARG A 58 10.91 7.54 -27.79
C ARG A 58 11.89 7.65 -26.63
N MET A 59 11.44 8.10 -25.45
CA MET A 59 12.28 8.17 -24.24
C MET A 59 12.81 6.78 -23.83
N TRP A 60 12.04 5.72 -24.06
CA TRP A 60 12.44 4.34 -23.75
C TRP A 60 13.23 3.68 -24.88
N GLY A 61 13.50 4.35 -26.01
CA GLY A 61 14.25 3.79 -27.13
C GLY A 61 13.40 2.99 -28.12
N GLY A 62 12.10 3.20 -28.15
CA GLY A 62 11.16 2.54 -29.05
C GLY A 62 10.23 1.56 -28.32
N ALA A 63 9.22 1.06 -29.04
CA ALA A 63 8.18 0.19 -28.47
C ALA A 63 8.74 -1.15 -27.96
N ASP A 64 9.71 -1.73 -28.67
CA ASP A 64 10.34 -3.00 -28.27
C ASP A 64 11.09 -2.88 -26.94
N MET A 65 11.86 -1.80 -26.78
CA MET A 65 12.58 -1.54 -25.54
C MET A 65 11.62 -1.20 -24.40
N ALA A 66 10.60 -0.37 -24.63
CA ALA A 66 9.55 -0.10 -23.67
C ALA A 66 8.85 -1.39 -23.21
N GLY A 67 8.53 -2.30 -24.15
CA GLY A 67 7.95 -3.61 -23.86
C GLY A 67 8.88 -4.51 -23.04
N LEU A 68 10.17 -4.50 -23.32
CA LEU A 68 11.15 -5.25 -22.54
C LEU A 68 11.24 -4.72 -21.12
N ILE A 69 11.36 -3.40 -20.93
CA ILE A 69 11.41 -2.75 -19.62
C ILE A 69 10.12 -3.04 -18.84
N HIS A 70 8.96 -2.94 -19.50
CA HIS A 70 7.66 -3.26 -18.90
C HIS A 70 7.62 -4.69 -18.36
N LYS A 71 8.04 -5.67 -19.15
CA LYS A 71 8.07 -7.08 -18.74
C LYS A 71 9.04 -7.32 -17.56
N ILE A 72 10.25 -6.73 -17.61
CA ILE A 72 11.23 -6.86 -16.52
C ILE A 72 10.68 -6.24 -15.23
N ALA A 73 10.13 -5.03 -15.30
CA ALA A 73 9.52 -4.36 -14.16
C ALA A 73 8.31 -5.14 -13.62
N GLY A 74 7.48 -5.72 -14.52
CA GLY A 74 6.34 -6.57 -14.13
C GLY A 74 6.77 -7.83 -13.40
N VAL A 75 7.82 -8.51 -13.86
CA VAL A 75 8.39 -9.67 -13.14
C VAL A 75 8.94 -9.23 -11.78
N GLY A 76 9.66 -8.10 -11.72
CA GLY A 76 10.18 -7.56 -10.45
C GLY A 76 9.07 -7.25 -9.45
N MET A 77 8.00 -6.61 -9.90
CA MET A 77 6.82 -6.30 -9.08
C MET A 77 6.10 -7.56 -8.59
N LEU A 78 5.95 -8.58 -9.45
CA LEU A 78 5.33 -9.86 -9.07
C LEU A 78 6.18 -10.61 -8.04
N LEU A 79 7.49 -10.61 -8.19
CA LEU A 79 8.40 -11.22 -7.20
C LEU A 79 8.34 -10.50 -5.85
N ASP A 80 8.26 -9.17 -5.86
CA ASP A 80 8.09 -8.37 -4.64
C ASP A 80 6.76 -8.69 -3.95
N PHE A 81 5.67 -8.80 -4.71
CA PHE A 81 4.36 -9.19 -4.18
C PHE A 81 4.38 -10.60 -3.56
N ILE A 82 4.99 -11.56 -4.23
CA ILE A 82 5.16 -12.93 -3.69
C ILE A 82 6.00 -12.90 -2.41
N TRP A 83 7.10 -12.15 -2.40
CA TRP A 83 7.92 -11.95 -1.20
C TRP A 83 7.11 -11.33 -0.06
N HIS A 84 6.29 -10.30 -0.36
CA HIS A 84 5.42 -9.67 0.64
C HIS A 84 4.44 -10.68 1.26
N VAL A 85 3.76 -11.48 0.44
CA VAL A 85 2.82 -12.50 0.93
C VAL A 85 3.54 -13.52 1.84
N PHE A 86 4.69 -14.06 1.42
CA PHE A 86 5.45 -14.99 2.24
C PHE A 86 5.97 -14.34 3.53
N TYR A 87 6.38 -13.09 3.48
CA TYR A 87 6.82 -12.37 4.67
C TYR A 87 5.67 -12.14 5.65
N MET A 88 4.48 -11.77 5.17
CA MET A 88 3.28 -11.65 6.01
C MET A 88 2.90 -13.00 6.66
N LEU A 89 2.93 -14.08 5.91
CA LEU A 89 2.69 -15.44 6.43
C LEU A 89 3.74 -15.83 7.50
N TYR A 90 5.01 -15.51 7.27
CA TYR A 90 6.08 -15.71 8.24
C TYR A 90 5.82 -14.94 9.55
N LEU A 91 5.46 -13.66 9.47
CA LEU A 91 5.15 -12.85 10.66
C LEU A 91 3.95 -13.40 11.44
N LEU A 92 2.93 -13.90 10.75
CA LEU A 92 1.78 -14.55 11.38
C LEU A 92 2.16 -15.87 12.04
N ALA A 93 2.92 -16.72 11.36
CA ALA A 93 3.36 -18.02 11.87
C ALA A 93 4.28 -17.89 13.10
N THR A 94 5.14 -16.87 13.12
CA THR A 94 6.07 -16.59 14.23
C THR A 94 5.44 -15.74 15.35
N LYS A 95 4.16 -15.39 15.23
CA LYS A 95 3.45 -14.51 16.18
C LYS A 95 4.10 -13.14 16.41
N GLN A 96 4.91 -12.68 15.46
CA GLN A 96 5.48 -11.32 15.47
C GLN A 96 4.42 -10.27 15.11
N THR A 97 3.35 -10.67 14.45
CA THR A 97 2.14 -9.88 14.27
C THR A 97 0.93 -10.68 14.74
N GLU A 98 -0.06 -10.02 15.30
CA GLU A 98 -1.27 -10.66 15.76
C GLU A 98 -2.49 -10.02 15.09
N ILE A 99 -3.49 -10.85 14.79
CA ILE A 99 -4.79 -10.36 14.28
C ILE A 99 -5.61 -9.82 15.47
N LYS A 100 -5.15 -8.69 16.02
CA LYS A 100 -5.88 -7.96 17.06
C LYS A 100 -6.56 -6.73 16.47
N ALA A 101 -7.73 -6.37 17.01
CA ALA A 101 -8.52 -5.25 16.51
C ALA A 101 -7.76 -3.91 16.42
N ARG A 102 -6.75 -3.70 17.26
CA ARG A 102 -5.98 -2.46 17.32
C ARG A 102 -4.69 -2.46 16.47
N THR A 103 -4.24 -3.64 15.98
CA THR A 103 -2.94 -3.78 15.29
C THR A 103 -3.04 -4.40 13.91
N THR A 104 -4.17 -5.04 13.57
CA THR A 104 -4.35 -5.73 12.29
C THR A 104 -4.62 -4.79 11.12
N VAL A 105 -4.07 -5.14 9.94
CA VAL A 105 -4.41 -4.52 8.66
C VAL A 105 -5.69 -5.12 8.05
N ILE A 106 -6.21 -6.22 8.61
CA ILE A 106 -7.45 -6.86 8.15
C ILE A 106 -8.64 -5.95 8.48
N PRO A 107 -9.54 -5.67 7.51
CA PRO A 107 -10.76 -4.92 7.77
C PRO A 107 -11.66 -5.62 8.78
N LEU A 108 -12.16 -4.86 9.74
CA LEU A 108 -13.05 -5.33 10.78
C LEU A 108 -14.36 -4.54 10.76
N PRO A 109 -15.45 -5.04 11.34
CA PRO A 109 -16.71 -4.29 11.44
C PRO A 109 -16.55 -2.89 12.06
N LYS A 110 -15.62 -2.73 13.01
CA LYS A 110 -15.27 -1.43 13.59
C LYS A 110 -14.87 -0.40 12.53
N ASP A 111 -14.17 -0.81 11.48
CA ASP A 111 -13.68 0.12 10.45
C ASP A 111 -14.84 0.78 9.68
N ALA A 112 -15.96 0.06 9.48
CA ALA A 112 -17.16 0.64 8.90
C ALA A 112 -17.82 1.66 9.84
N PHE A 113 -17.84 1.39 11.15
CA PHE A 113 -18.33 2.36 12.15
C PHE A 113 -17.41 3.57 12.24
N ASP A 114 -16.09 3.40 12.20
CA ASP A 114 -15.12 4.48 12.18
C ASP A 114 -15.29 5.36 10.93
N ALA A 115 -15.51 4.75 9.76
CA ALA A 115 -15.79 5.48 8.52
C ALA A 115 -17.08 6.32 8.62
N LEU A 116 -18.15 5.72 9.14
CA LEU A 116 -19.42 6.42 9.36
C LEU A 116 -19.27 7.55 10.39
N GLN A 117 -18.56 7.32 11.48
CA GLN A 117 -18.28 8.34 12.50
C GLN A 117 -17.46 9.50 11.92
N ASN A 118 -16.44 9.18 11.10
CA ASN A 118 -15.62 10.20 10.45
C ASN A 118 -16.44 11.04 9.45
N PHE A 119 -17.36 10.39 8.72
CA PHE A 119 -18.27 11.09 7.82
C PHE A 119 -19.22 12.04 8.57
N LYS A 120 -19.80 11.59 9.71
CA LYS A 120 -20.61 12.44 10.59
C LYS A 120 -19.82 13.64 11.13
N TYR A 121 -18.53 13.41 11.48
CA TYR A 121 -17.65 14.47 11.93
C TYR A 121 -17.43 15.53 10.83
N PHE A 122 -17.13 15.11 9.60
CA PHE A 122 -16.94 16.03 8.47
C PHE A 122 -18.19 16.82 8.09
N LEU A 123 -19.37 16.23 8.30
CA LEU A 123 -20.65 16.94 8.10
C LEU A 123 -21.04 17.84 9.28
N GLY A 124 -20.25 17.92 10.34
CA GLY A 124 -20.57 18.68 11.53
C GLY A 124 -21.70 18.09 12.39
N ILE A 125 -22.11 16.83 12.12
CA ILE A 125 -23.17 16.13 12.88
C ILE A 125 -22.61 15.60 14.22
N SER A 126 -21.32 15.35 14.28
CA SER A 126 -20.62 14.89 15.48
C SER A 126 -19.35 15.70 15.72
N ASN A 127 -19.06 16.00 16.98
CA ASN A 127 -17.81 16.67 17.38
C ASN A 127 -16.67 15.67 17.66
N GLU A 128 -16.95 14.37 17.69
CA GLU A 128 -15.99 13.34 18.02
C GLU A 128 -15.41 12.70 16.76
N LYS A 129 -14.07 12.68 16.68
CA LYS A 129 -13.34 11.90 15.67
C LYS A 129 -13.25 10.43 16.09
N PRO A 130 -13.25 9.49 15.12
CA PRO A 130 -12.97 8.08 15.45
C PRO A 130 -11.54 7.92 15.97
N ARG A 131 -11.37 6.98 16.91
CA ARG A 131 -10.06 6.66 17.50
C ARG A 131 -9.45 5.46 16.80
N PHE A 132 -8.26 5.66 16.24
CA PHE A 132 -7.59 4.65 15.42
C PHE A 132 -6.54 3.87 16.20
N GLY A 133 -6.39 2.58 15.84
CA GLY A 133 -5.27 1.75 16.21
C GLY A 133 -4.07 1.97 15.28
N ARG A 134 -3.31 0.89 15.02
CA ARG A 134 -2.14 0.95 14.14
C ARG A 134 -2.46 1.42 12.72
N TYR A 135 -3.62 1.04 12.22
CA TYR A 135 -4.09 1.43 10.88
C TYR A 135 -5.47 2.06 10.96
N THR A 136 -5.68 3.12 10.21
CA THR A 136 -6.99 3.71 9.98
C THR A 136 -7.78 2.85 8.99
N TYR A 137 -9.10 3.03 8.94
CA TYR A 137 -9.94 2.33 7.94
C TYR A 137 -9.52 2.66 6.50
N LEU A 138 -9.05 3.90 6.23
CA LEU A 138 -8.54 4.31 4.91
C LEU A 138 -7.24 3.56 4.57
N GLN A 139 -6.30 3.44 5.51
CA GLN A 139 -5.05 2.69 5.30
C GLN A 139 -5.31 1.20 5.06
N LYS A 140 -6.29 0.62 5.74
CA LYS A 140 -6.69 -0.77 5.49
C LYS A 140 -7.31 -0.93 4.10
N PHE A 141 -8.21 -0.01 3.71
CA PHE A 141 -8.79 0.00 2.38
C PHE A 141 -7.72 0.12 1.30
N ASP A 142 -6.79 1.05 1.46
CA ASP A 142 -5.68 1.29 0.55
C ASP A 142 -4.80 0.03 0.38
N TYR A 143 -4.39 -0.58 1.49
CA TYR A 143 -3.62 -1.83 1.46
C TYR A 143 -4.35 -2.94 0.67
N TRP A 144 -5.63 -3.16 0.95
CA TRP A 144 -6.39 -4.23 0.30
C TRP A 144 -6.74 -3.92 -1.15
N ALA A 145 -6.95 -2.65 -1.51
CA ALA A 145 -7.11 -2.23 -2.89
C ALA A 145 -5.85 -2.54 -3.71
N VAL A 146 -4.67 -2.17 -3.19
CA VAL A 146 -3.39 -2.51 -3.83
C VAL A 146 -3.18 -4.03 -3.88
N PHE A 147 -3.49 -4.76 -2.81
CA PHE A 147 -3.34 -6.23 -2.78
C PHE A 147 -4.15 -6.92 -3.88
N TRP A 148 -5.44 -6.61 -3.99
CA TRP A 148 -6.31 -7.19 -5.01
C TRP A 148 -5.97 -6.71 -6.41
N GLY A 149 -5.63 -5.43 -6.57
CA GLY A 149 -5.11 -4.88 -7.83
C GLY A 149 -3.88 -5.65 -8.30
N MET A 150 -2.94 -5.95 -7.41
CA MET A 150 -1.75 -6.75 -7.71
C MET A 150 -2.09 -8.18 -8.15
N VAL A 151 -3.10 -8.81 -7.56
CA VAL A 151 -3.56 -10.15 -8.01
C VAL A 151 -4.11 -10.07 -9.42
N ILE A 152 -4.99 -9.11 -9.71
CA ILE A 152 -5.65 -8.97 -11.02
C ILE A 152 -4.63 -8.60 -12.09
N ILE A 153 -3.83 -7.54 -11.87
CA ILE A 153 -2.87 -7.03 -12.84
C ILE A 153 -1.69 -7.99 -13.04
N GLY A 154 -1.25 -8.64 -11.97
CA GLY A 154 -0.17 -9.63 -12.02
C GLY A 154 -0.57 -10.88 -12.80
N PHE A 155 -1.77 -11.41 -12.53
CA PHE A 155 -2.29 -12.59 -13.25
C PHE A 155 -2.53 -12.29 -14.75
N SER A 156 -3.23 -11.21 -15.06
CA SER A 156 -3.50 -10.83 -16.45
C SER A 156 -2.22 -10.44 -17.20
N GLY A 157 -1.30 -9.72 -16.55
CA GLY A 157 -0.01 -9.36 -17.12
C GLY A 157 0.90 -10.58 -17.37
N PHE A 158 0.91 -11.56 -16.45
CA PHE A 158 1.61 -12.83 -16.66
C PHE A 158 1.05 -13.57 -17.89
N ALA A 159 -0.28 -13.65 -18.00
CA ALA A 159 -0.93 -14.30 -19.13
C ALA A 159 -0.53 -13.64 -20.46
N LEU A 160 -0.55 -12.32 -20.52
CA LEU A 160 -0.16 -11.55 -21.72
C LEU A 160 1.33 -11.64 -22.04
N ALA A 161 2.19 -11.72 -21.03
CA ALA A 161 3.64 -11.82 -21.20
C ALA A 161 4.10 -13.21 -21.66
N PHE A 162 3.39 -14.27 -21.23
CA PHE A 162 3.74 -15.68 -21.46
C PHE A 162 2.59 -16.47 -22.11
N PRO A 163 2.09 -16.06 -23.29
CA PRO A 163 0.90 -16.63 -23.91
C PRO A 163 1.05 -18.13 -24.22
N MET A 164 2.24 -18.58 -24.58
CA MET A 164 2.49 -20.01 -24.86
C MET A 164 2.32 -20.91 -23.64
N VAL A 165 2.70 -20.41 -22.45
CA VAL A 165 2.51 -21.16 -21.19
C VAL A 165 1.05 -21.24 -20.83
N VAL A 166 0.34 -20.11 -20.92
CA VAL A 166 -1.06 -19.99 -20.50
C VAL A 166 -2.00 -20.68 -21.48
N SER A 167 -1.73 -20.65 -22.79
CA SER A 167 -2.55 -21.31 -23.83
C SER A 167 -2.64 -22.84 -23.63
N ASN A 168 -1.62 -23.47 -23.03
CA ASN A 168 -1.64 -24.90 -22.73
C ASN A 168 -2.61 -25.28 -21.59
N ILE A 169 -3.04 -24.29 -20.81
CA ILE A 169 -3.91 -24.47 -19.62
C ILE A 169 -5.35 -24.04 -19.94
N ILE A 170 -5.52 -23.12 -20.92
CA ILE A 170 -6.82 -22.57 -21.26
C ILE A 170 -7.66 -23.60 -22.01
N PRO A 171 -8.91 -23.87 -21.54
CA PRO A 171 -9.84 -24.72 -22.27
C PRO A 171 -10.15 -24.17 -23.66
N GLN A 172 -10.31 -25.05 -24.65
CA GLN A 172 -10.56 -24.65 -26.05
C GLN A 172 -11.78 -23.73 -26.22
N PHE A 173 -12.84 -23.90 -25.42
CA PHE A 173 -14.03 -23.04 -25.49
C PHE A 173 -13.77 -21.59 -25.06
N ALA A 174 -12.72 -21.34 -24.27
CA ALA A 174 -12.36 -20.01 -23.81
C ALA A 174 -11.31 -19.33 -24.69
N ALA A 175 -10.66 -20.07 -25.60
CA ALA A 175 -9.51 -19.59 -26.37
C ALA A 175 -9.79 -18.34 -27.24
N GLY A 176 -11.05 -18.11 -27.63
CA GLY A 176 -11.41 -16.98 -28.46
C GLY A 176 -11.56 -15.65 -27.73
N TRP A 177 -12.06 -15.65 -26.49
CA TRP A 177 -12.40 -14.42 -25.76
C TRP A 177 -11.47 -14.12 -24.57
N ILE A 178 -10.75 -15.12 -24.09
CA ILE A 178 -9.97 -14.99 -22.85
C ILE A 178 -8.82 -13.98 -22.98
N TRP A 179 -8.18 -13.89 -24.15
CA TRP A 179 -7.07 -12.96 -24.39
C TRP A 179 -7.53 -11.51 -24.37
N ASP A 180 -8.68 -11.22 -24.98
CA ASP A 180 -9.29 -9.89 -24.93
C ASP A 180 -9.67 -9.54 -23.48
N THR A 181 -10.15 -10.52 -22.72
CA THR A 181 -10.45 -10.32 -21.29
C THR A 181 -9.18 -10.02 -20.50
N PHE A 182 -8.08 -10.74 -20.71
CA PHE A 182 -6.81 -10.44 -20.03
C PHE A 182 -6.28 -9.06 -20.42
N ALA A 183 -6.35 -8.68 -21.69
CA ALA A 183 -5.93 -7.37 -22.16
C ALA A 183 -6.76 -6.25 -21.53
N LEU A 184 -8.09 -6.41 -21.46
CA LEU A 184 -9.00 -5.47 -20.85
C LEU A 184 -8.73 -5.36 -19.35
N MET A 185 -8.72 -6.48 -18.63
CA MET A 185 -8.45 -6.50 -17.17
C MET A 185 -7.12 -5.83 -16.85
N HIS A 186 -6.04 -6.18 -17.57
CA HIS A 186 -4.72 -5.60 -17.34
C HIS A 186 -4.70 -4.09 -17.56
N SER A 187 -5.28 -3.65 -18.68
CA SER A 187 -5.29 -2.24 -19.08
C SER A 187 -6.15 -1.37 -18.17
N ASP A 188 -7.34 -1.85 -17.80
CA ASP A 188 -8.29 -1.05 -17.01
C ASP A 188 -7.90 -1.04 -15.53
N GLU A 189 -7.41 -2.18 -15.00
CA GLU A 189 -6.84 -2.22 -13.66
C GLU A 189 -5.59 -1.32 -13.55
N ALA A 190 -4.72 -1.30 -14.57
CA ALA A 190 -3.56 -0.41 -14.60
C ALA A 190 -3.98 1.07 -14.56
N LEU A 191 -5.00 1.46 -15.31
CA LEU A 191 -5.52 2.83 -15.28
C LEU A 191 -6.13 3.16 -13.92
N LEU A 192 -6.94 2.26 -13.38
CA LEU A 192 -7.54 2.41 -12.04
C LEU A 192 -6.45 2.54 -10.97
N ALA A 193 -5.43 1.69 -11.01
CA ALA A 193 -4.29 1.74 -10.08
C ALA A 193 -3.54 3.07 -10.18
N ILE A 194 -3.25 3.58 -11.39
CA ILE A 194 -2.59 4.88 -11.57
C ILE A 194 -3.42 6.00 -10.94
N VAL A 195 -4.71 6.07 -11.23
CA VAL A 195 -5.61 7.10 -10.68
C VAL A 195 -5.70 6.97 -9.15
N PHE A 196 -5.90 5.76 -8.64
CA PHE A 196 -5.99 5.51 -7.21
C PHE A 196 -4.71 5.89 -6.47
N ILE A 197 -3.55 5.44 -6.95
CA ILE A 197 -2.26 5.73 -6.30
C ILE A 197 -1.93 7.21 -6.33
N LEU A 198 -2.15 7.91 -7.46
CA LEU A 198 -1.82 9.35 -7.56
C LEU A 198 -2.74 10.22 -6.71
N PHE A 199 -4.06 9.97 -6.73
CA PHE A 199 -5.03 10.89 -6.12
C PHE A 199 -5.45 10.48 -4.71
N ILE A 200 -5.44 9.20 -4.38
CA ILE A 200 -5.91 8.71 -3.08
C ILE A 200 -4.74 8.33 -2.19
N HIS A 201 -3.94 7.34 -2.59
CA HIS A 201 -2.82 6.86 -1.78
C HIS A 201 -1.79 7.97 -1.53
N PHE A 202 -1.28 8.59 -2.59
CA PHE A 202 -0.20 9.58 -2.47
C PHE A 202 -0.63 10.78 -1.63
N TYR A 203 -1.87 11.26 -1.80
CA TYR A 203 -2.39 12.33 -0.96
C TYR A 203 -2.56 11.89 0.50
N ASN A 204 -3.29 10.79 0.75
CA ASN A 204 -3.63 10.39 2.12
C ASN A 204 -2.44 9.92 2.95
N GLU A 205 -1.46 9.26 2.32
CA GLU A 205 -0.33 8.68 3.05
C GLU A 205 0.88 9.61 3.09
N HIS A 206 1.07 10.48 2.08
CA HIS A 206 2.31 11.24 1.94
C HIS A 206 2.15 12.76 2.00
N LEU A 207 1.02 13.35 1.59
CA LEU A 207 0.90 14.80 1.39
C LEU A 207 -0.17 15.49 2.24
N LYS A 208 -0.98 14.76 3.00
CA LYS A 208 -2.02 15.41 3.83
C LYS A 208 -1.42 16.47 4.75
N SER A 209 -2.20 17.50 5.08
CA SER A 209 -1.77 18.70 5.80
C SER A 209 -1.01 18.42 7.11
N GLU A 210 -1.36 17.33 7.79
CA GLU A 210 -0.78 16.95 9.08
C GLU A 210 0.67 16.44 8.98
N VAL A 211 1.10 15.99 7.81
CA VAL A 211 2.44 15.46 7.56
C VAL A 211 3.20 16.22 6.47
N PHE A 212 2.61 17.34 6.00
CA PHE A 212 3.22 18.19 4.97
C PHE A 212 4.61 18.71 5.41
N PRO A 213 5.64 18.80 4.53
CA PRO A 213 5.57 18.63 3.07
C PRO A 213 5.57 17.17 2.60
N MET A 214 5.97 16.21 3.42
CA MET A 214 5.93 14.79 3.12
C MET A 214 6.02 13.94 4.38
N ASN A 215 5.26 12.86 4.42
CA ASN A 215 5.42 11.82 5.43
C ASN A 215 6.64 10.95 5.09
N TRP A 216 7.70 11.02 5.89
CA TRP A 216 8.94 10.27 5.68
C TRP A 216 8.97 8.90 6.35
N VAL A 217 7.90 8.49 7.03
CA VAL A 217 7.82 7.20 7.76
C VAL A 217 8.05 6.00 6.83
N TRP A 218 7.59 6.06 5.60
CA TRP A 218 7.80 5.00 4.61
C TRP A 218 9.29 4.78 4.26
N LEU A 219 10.13 5.81 4.37
CA LEU A 219 11.57 5.75 4.09
C LEU A 219 12.38 5.54 5.35
N THR A 220 12.12 6.30 6.42
CA THR A 220 12.87 6.23 7.69
C THR A 220 12.47 5.03 8.54
N GLY A 221 11.23 4.57 8.41
CA GLY A 221 10.63 3.54 9.25
C GLY A 221 10.18 4.05 10.63
N LYS A 222 10.40 5.33 10.95
CA LYS A 222 10.20 5.89 12.29
C LYS A 222 9.06 6.90 12.32
N ILE A 223 8.29 6.88 13.41
CA ILE A 223 7.24 7.85 13.71
C ILE A 223 7.54 8.52 15.05
N SER A 224 7.27 9.82 15.18
CA SER A 224 7.38 10.49 16.48
C SER A 224 6.29 10.01 17.44
N THR A 225 6.61 9.93 18.72
CA THR A 225 5.65 9.51 19.74
C THR A 225 4.46 10.47 19.82
N GLU A 226 4.68 11.76 19.59
CA GLU A 226 3.62 12.77 19.53
C GLU A 226 2.65 12.50 18.37
N THR A 227 3.18 12.25 17.17
CA THR A 227 2.36 11.89 15.98
C THR A 227 1.59 10.59 16.25
N LEU A 228 2.23 9.59 16.85
CA LEU A 228 1.59 8.32 17.20
C LEU A 228 0.40 8.56 18.16
N LYS A 229 0.60 9.35 19.20
CA LYS A 229 -0.43 9.69 20.19
C LYS A 229 -1.62 10.40 19.56
N HIS A 230 -1.36 11.33 18.65
CA HIS A 230 -2.39 12.14 18.03
C HIS A 230 -3.19 11.37 16.95
N HIS A 231 -2.51 10.62 16.09
CA HIS A 231 -3.14 9.94 14.94
C HIS A 231 -3.52 8.49 15.19
N HIS A 232 -2.85 7.83 16.14
CA HIS A 232 -3.04 6.42 16.49
C HIS A 232 -3.18 6.22 18.00
N PRO A 233 -4.15 6.90 18.65
CA PRO A 233 -4.26 6.91 20.12
C PRO A 233 -4.44 5.51 20.73
N LEU A 234 -5.15 4.60 20.06
CA LEU A 234 -5.32 3.24 20.55
C LEU A 234 -4.04 2.38 20.43
N GLU A 235 -3.15 2.69 19.50
CA GLU A 235 -1.82 2.05 19.42
C GLU A 235 -0.92 2.63 20.53
N TYR A 236 -0.94 3.95 20.73
CA TYR A 236 -0.20 4.62 21.81
C TYR A 236 -0.54 4.05 23.20
N GLU A 237 -1.84 3.90 23.51
CA GLU A 237 -2.32 3.30 24.76
C GLU A 237 -1.82 1.85 24.96
N LEU A 238 -1.68 1.07 23.88
CA LEU A 238 -1.14 -0.29 23.96
C LEU A 238 0.36 -0.31 24.24
N MET A 239 1.09 0.66 23.71
CA MET A 239 2.54 0.73 23.86
C MET A 239 2.95 1.37 25.19
N PHE A 240 2.16 2.30 25.70
CA PHE A 240 2.47 3.10 26.91
C PHE A 240 1.29 3.14 27.92
N PRO A 241 0.82 2.00 28.44
CA PRO A 241 -0.38 1.94 29.26
C PRO A 241 -0.29 2.75 30.56
N ASP A 242 0.90 2.83 31.18
CA ASP A 242 1.09 3.54 32.45
C ASP A 242 1.11 5.07 32.28
N GLN A 243 1.52 5.54 31.13
CA GLN A 243 1.53 6.97 30.82
C GLN A 243 0.12 7.48 30.50
N ASP A 244 -0.64 6.69 29.76
CA ASP A 244 -2.02 7.01 29.43
C ASP A 244 -2.89 7.12 30.70
N LYS A 245 -2.69 6.23 31.70
CA LYS A 245 -3.36 6.31 33.01
C LYS A 245 -2.99 7.57 33.79
N LYS A 246 -1.70 7.92 33.83
CA LYS A 246 -1.25 9.15 34.54
C LYS A 246 -1.85 10.41 33.91
N GLU A 247 -1.97 10.47 32.60
CA GLU A 247 -2.56 11.61 31.89
C GLU A 247 -4.08 11.70 32.10
N LYS A 248 -4.78 10.58 32.28
CA LYS A 248 -6.21 10.52 32.57
C LYS A 248 -6.53 10.73 34.07
N GLY A 249 -5.50 10.81 34.92
CA GLY A 249 -5.67 11.02 36.36
C GLY A 249 -6.17 9.77 37.11
N GLU A 250 -5.92 8.58 36.58
CA GLU A 250 -6.24 7.26 37.15
C GLU A 250 -5.07 6.69 37.96
#